data_4e33a18f24b22e2a3abdd85ef12fafa2
#
_entry.id   4e33a18f24b22e2a3abdd85ef12fafa2
#
_cell.length_a   1.000
_cell.length_b   1.000
_cell.length_c   1.000
_cell.angle_alpha   90.00
_cell.angle_beta   90.00
_cell.angle_gamma   90.00
#
_symmetry.space_group_name_H-M   'P 1'
#
loop_
_entity.id
_entity.type
_entity.pdbx_description
1 polymer ?
#
loop_
_entity_poly.entity_id
_entity_poly.type
_entity_poly.pdbx_seq_one_letter_code
_entity_poly.pdbx_strand_id
1 'polypeptide(L)'
;TISKKYDHHFKDIFQEIFEKEYKEANPGEDFTPLEESVDTLKEIVKHQVGVIELSFLLDIDVVSEIFIRINLQGKPLNQEDFVMSKISVNEEYGGDYIRNCIDYFCHLLREPSFYQVLQQNETDFFNSEYGQAVAWCQNGEKNLYIPSYADVLKVVLISYFGKVRIGDLVHLLSGRTGEKKGLTKKEISKKLSEEAFEKLGAGVKAFVCEKNFKGFQKALKKAGYCCSRLLYSQSVLNYCYAMYLLMDRQGIGEEEKESLLARWMTMVMLTGHYQSGGEGTVLKDYANATEEGFASYLAQIEELKLTEEFYDSILPDKFASTTARTAPFLVYVATQCARGVHSLYSDVTIEELYKNKTESYQILPKTYLAKCGYKTREIYGQVANLTYISKETKDIVKRKAPADYREKLEEIIGRESITASLQENGLTEEI
;
A
#
# COMPACT_ATOMS: atom_id res chain seq x y z
N THR A 1 -5.94 22.01 -26.03
CA THR A 1 -5.66 21.27 -27.29
C THR A 1 -6.12 19.81 -27.22
N ILE A 2 -6.28 19.25 -26.05
CA ILE A 2 -6.79 17.87 -25.83
C ILE A 2 -8.28 17.77 -26.18
N SER A 3 -9.10 18.81 -25.93
CA SER A 3 -10.54 18.78 -26.13
C SER A 3 -10.97 18.60 -27.59
N LYS A 4 -10.25 19.16 -28.55
CA LYS A 4 -10.65 19.08 -29.98
C LYS A 4 -10.42 17.72 -30.65
N LYS A 5 -9.52 16.90 -30.12
CA LYS A 5 -9.18 15.58 -30.70
C LYS A 5 -10.06 14.46 -30.14
N TYR A 6 -10.62 14.64 -28.94
CA TYR A 6 -11.46 13.64 -28.27
C TYR A 6 -12.96 13.84 -28.49
N ASP A 7 -13.40 15.03 -28.91
CA ASP A 7 -14.84 15.37 -29.00
C ASP A 7 -15.58 14.52 -30.07
N HIS A 8 -14.94 14.23 -31.21
CA HIS A 8 -15.51 13.35 -32.24
C HIS A 8 -15.35 11.86 -31.89
N HIS A 9 -14.23 11.47 -31.32
CA HIS A 9 -13.95 10.05 -31.04
C HIS A 9 -14.76 9.48 -29.87
N PHE A 10 -14.97 10.26 -28.82
CA PHE A 10 -15.77 9.81 -27.67
C PHE A 10 -17.25 9.61 -28.03
N LYS A 11 -17.78 10.47 -28.86
CA LYS A 11 -19.17 10.41 -29.33
C LYS A 11 -19.41 9.15 -30.17
N ASP A 12 -18.49 8.86 -31.08
CA ASP A 12 -18.59 7.72 -32.00
C ASP A 12 -18.38 6.38 -31.27
N ILE A 13 -17.36 6.29 -30.41
CA ILE A 13 -17.05 5.06 -29.63
C ILE A 13 -18.18 4.79 -28.61
N PHE A 14 -18.68 5.82 -27.93
CA PHE A 14 -19.76 5.63 -26.98
C PHE A 14 -21.03 5.15 -27.67
N GLN A 15 -21.40 5.77 -28.79
CA GLN A 15 -22.59 5.42 -29.53
C GLN A 15 -22.51 4.01 -30.11
N GLU A 16 -21.33 3.60 -30.58
CA GLU A 16 -21.11 2.26 -31.13
C GLU A 16 -21.13 1.18 -30.02
N ILE A 17 -20.43 1.37 -28.91
CA ILE A 17 -20.39 0.41 -27.80
C ILE A 17 -21.74 0.35 -27.07
N PHE A 18 -22.36 1.48 -26.80
CA PHE A 18 -23.58 1.51 -26.04
C PHE A 18 -24.79 1.00 -26.82
N GLU A 19 -24.99 1.51 -28.05
CA GLU A 19 -26.17 1.14 -28.83
C GLU A 19 -26.04 -0.25 -29.48
N LYS A 20 -24.85 -0.63 -29.96
CA LYS A 20 -24.68 -1.90 -30.65
C LYS A 20 -24.33 -3.06 -29.72
N GLU A 21 -23.48 -2.84 -28.73
CA GLU A 21 -23.00 -3.94 -27.88
C GLU A 21 -23.77 -4.05 -26.58
N TYR A 22 -23.95 -2.95 -25.85
CA TYR A 22 -24.58 -3.00 -24.53
C TYR A 22 -26.09 -3.21 -24.57
N LYS A 23 -26.81 -2.49 -25.43
CA LYS A 23 -28.25 -2.67 -25.57
C LYS A 23 -28.60 -4.05 -26.14
N GLU A 24 -27.81 -4.57 -27.08
CA GLU A 24 -28.01 -5.93 -27.62
C GLU A 24 -27.72 -7.02 -26.60
N ALA A 25 -26.71 -6.83 -25.73
CA ALA A 25 -26.36 -7.78 -24.68
C ALA A 25 -27.33 -7.80 -23.48
N ASN A 26 -28.12 -6.74 -23.27
CA ASN A 26 -29.04 -6.59 -22.13
C ASN A 26 -30.47 -6.26 -22.58
N PRO A 27 -31.12 -7.08 -23.38
CA PRO A 27 -32.45 -6.80 -23.91
C PRO A 27 -33.48 -6.79 -22.77
N GLY A 28 -34.23 -5.68 -22.63
CA GLY A 28 -35.30 -5.53 -21.66
C GLY A 28 -34.95 -4.76 -20.40
N GLU A 29 -33.71 -4.25 -20.26
CA GLU A 29 -33.34 -3.32 -19.20
C GLU A 29 -33.83 -1.88 -19.51
N ASP A 30 -34.10 -1.12 -18.45
CA ASP A 30 -34.34 0.33 -18.55
C ASP A 30 -32.99 1.07 -18.62
N PHE A 31 -32.65 1.58 -19.80
CA PHE A 31 -31.39 2.29 -20.05
C PHE A 31 -31.45 3.77 -19.68
N THR A 32 -32.61 4.30 -19.30
CA THR A 32 -32.79 5.73 -18.97
C THR A 32 -31.76 6.25 -17.94
N PRO A 33 -31.52 5.58 -16.80
CA PRO A 33 -30.54 6.06 -15.82
C PRO A 33 -29.11 6.10 -16.36
N LEU A 34 -28.76 5.18 -17.27
CA LEU A 34 -27.43 5.13 -17.89
C LEU A 34 -27.27 6.22 -18.93
N GLU A 35 -28.30 6.45 -19.76
CA GLU A 35 -28.34 7.55 -20.74
C GLU A 35 -28.25 8.92 -20.06
N GLU A 36 -28.98 9.15 -18.95
CA GLU A 36 -28.87 10.36 -18.14
C GLU A 36 -27.45 10.55 -17.56
N SER A 37 -26.83 9.49 -17.08
CA SER A 37 -25.45 9.53 -16.57
C SER A 37 -24.44 9.92 -17.63
N VAL A 38 -24.59 9.38 -18.83
CA VAL A 38 -23.74 9.71 -19.99
C VAL A 38 -23.98 11.13 -20.49
N ASP A 39 -25.21 11.58 -20.53
CA ASP A 39 -25.53 12.96 -20.91
C ASP A 39 -24.97 13.95 -19.86
N THR A 40 -25.02 13.62 -18.58
CA THR A 40 -24.33 14.39 -17.53
C THR A 40 -22.83 14.47 -17.77
N LEU A 41 -22.20 13.37 -18.20
CA LEU A 41 -20.79 13.34 -18.55
C LEU A 41 -20.47 14.21 -19.77
N LYS A 42 -21.34 14.22 -20.80
CA LYS A 42 -21.21 15.09 -21.99
C LYS A 42 -21.36 16.58 -21.63
N GLU A 43 -22.21 16.91 -20.65
CA GLU A 43 -22.39 18.30 -20.20
C GLU A 43 -21.14 18.87 -19.52
N ILE A 44 -20.20 18.02 -19.00
CA ILE A 44 -18.94 18.47 -18.41
C ILE A 44 -18.14 19.33 -19.38
N VAL A 45 -18.10 19.01 -20.67
CA VAL A 45 -17.38 19.80 -21.69
C VAL A 45 -17.98 21.20 -21.92
N LYS A 46 -19.21 21.44 -21.49
CA LYS A 46 -19.87 22.73 -21.60
C LYS A 46 -19.61 23.64 -20.40
N HIS A 47 -19.02 23.10 -19.32
CA HIS A 47 -18.66 23.91 -18.18
C HIS A 47 -17.55 24.89 -18.52
N GLN A 48 -17.74 26.14 -18.16
CA GLN A 48 -16.74 27.17 -18.34
C GLN A 48 -15.58 26.97 -17.36
N VAL A 49 -14.36 26.93 -17.89
CA VAL A 49 -13.14 26.90 -17.08
C VAL A 49 -12.57 28.32 -17.06
N GLY A 50 -12.45 28.89 -15.87
CA GLY A 50 -11.74 30.16 -15.66
C GLY A 50 -10.23 29.93 -15.84
N VAL A 51 -9.58 30.68 -16.73
CA VAL A 51 -8.15 30.65 -16.93
C VAL A 51 -7.57 31.97 -16.43
N ILE A 52 -6.62 31.91 -15.51
CA ILE A 52 -5.83 33.06 -15.05
C ILE A 52 -4.42 32.89 -15.59
N GLU A 53 -4.04 33.74 -16.54
CA GLU A 53 -2.68 33.78 -17.05
C GLU A 53 -1.84 34.68 -16.17
N LEU A 54 -0.73 34.15 -15.67
CA LEU A 54 0.26 34.91 -14.92
C LEU A 54 1.42 35.32 -15.84
N SER A 55 1.99 36.48 -15.59
CA SER A 55 3.15 36.92 -16.35
C SER A 55 4.33 35.96 -16.16
N PHE A 56 5.01 35.62 -17.27
CA PHE A 56 6.24 34.81 -17.25
C PHE A 56 7.42 35.46 -16.54
N LEU A 57 7.32 36.76 -16.25
CA LEU A 57 8.33 37.52 -15.49
C LEU A 57 8.19 37.34 -13.98
N LEU A 58 7.11 36.71 -13.50
CA LEU A 58 6.93 36.50 -12.07
C LEU A 58 7.87 35.41 -11.59
N ASP A 59 8.44 35.64 -10.41
CA ASP A 59 9.20 34.63 -9.70
C ASP A 59 8.30 33.46 -9.34
N ILE A 60 8.82 32.22 -9.42
CA ILE A 60 8.07 30.99 -9.13
C ILE A 60 7.46 30.99 -7.72
N ASP A 61 8.06 31.70 -6.78
CA ASP A 61 7.55 31.82 -5.43
C ASP A 61 6.29 32.70 -5.39
N VAL A 62 6.23 33.76 -6.19
CA VAL A 62 5.04 34.60 -6.34
C VAL A 62 3.93 33.83 -7.04
N VAL A 63 4.25 33.08 -8.08
CA VAL A 63 3.30 32.20 -8.77
C VAL A 63 2.73 31.17 -7.80
N SER A 64 3.59 30.56 -6.99
CA SER A 64 3.20 29.58 -5.96
C SER A 64 2.27 30.19 -4.90
N GLU A 65 2.55 31.42 -4.45
CA GLU A 65 1.70 32.13 -3.49
C GLU A 65 0.34 32.49 -4.08
N ILE A 66 0.30 32.96 -5.32
CA ILE A 66 -0.96 33.23 -6.04
C ILE A 66 -1.78 31.95 -6.17
N PHE A 67 -1.15 30.86 -6.56
CA PHE A 67 -1.80 29.55 -6.70
C PHE A 67 -2.40 29.08 -5.36
N ILE A 68 -1.66 29.19 -4.25
CA ILE A 68 -2.17 28.87 -2.91
C ILE A 68 -3.39 29.74 -2.57
N ARG A 69 -3.33 31.05 -2.82
CA ARG A 69 -4.41 31.98 -2.51
C ARG A 69 -5.69 31.69 -3.31
N ILE A 70 -5.55 31.36 -4.59
CA ILE A 70 -6.68 31.00 -5.44
C ILE A 70 -7.36 29.72 -4.92
N ASN A 71 -6.57 28.72 -4.53
CA ASN A 71 -7.08 27.45 -4.03
C ASN A 71 -7.65 27.52 -2.61
N LEU A 72 -7.27 28.50 -1.80
CA LEU A 72 -7.87 28.73 -0.47
C LEU A 72 -9.35 29.11 -0.52
N GLN A 73 -9.86 29.59 -1.67
CA GLN A 73 -11.27 29.92 -1.86
C GLN A 73 -12.11 28.73 -2.41
N GLY A 74 -11.47 27.63 -2.77
CA GLY A 74 -12.09 26.38 -3.27
C GLY A 74 -11.82 25.19 -2.36
N LYS A 75 -11.79 23.99 -2.97
CA LYS A 75 -11.29 22.79 -2.27
C LYS A 75 -9.79 22.95 -2.11
N PRO A 76 -9.24 22.99 -0.88
CA PRO A 76 -7.81 23.17 -0.67
C PRO A 76 -7.06 22.07 -1.41
N LEU A 77 -6.06 22.45 -2.21
CA LEU A 77 -5.07 21.50 -2.71
C LEU A 77 -4.36 20.86 -1.53
N ASN A 78 -4.21 19.55 -1.58
CA ASN A 78 -3.36 18.87 -0.62
C ASN A 78 -1.89 19.23 -0.89
N GLN A 79 -1.04 19.01 0.09
CA GLN A 79 0.39 19.34 -0.02
C GLN A 79 1.08 18.53 -1.13
N GLU A 80 0.61 17.33 -1.38
CA GLU A 80 1.12 16.42 -2.41
C GLU A 80 0.88 16.96 -3.82
N ASP A 81 -0.34 17.45 -4.11
CA ASP A 81 -0.68 18.05 -5.40
C ASP A 81 0.17 19.31 -5.66
N PHE A 82 0.39 20.11 -4.61
CA PHE A 82 1.24 21.29 -4.72
C PHE A 82 2.70 20.93 -5.02
N VAL A 83 3.25 19.89 -4.36
CA VAL A 83 4.60 19.38 -4.65
C VAL A 83 4.70 18.87 -6.08
N MET A 84 3.73 18.08 -6.55
CA MET A 84 3.69 17.56 -7.92
C MET A 84 3.64 18.68 -8.94
N SER A 85 2.86 19.74 -8.69
CA SER A 85 2.82 20.93 -9.54
C SER A 85 4.17 21.65 -9.55
N LYS A 86 4.81 21.80 -8.39
CA LYS A 86 6.12 22.44 -8.29
C LYS A 86 7.23 21.65 -9.00
N ILE A 87 7.17 20.32 -8.94
CA ILE A 87 8.10 19.46 -9.69
C ILE A 87 7.92 19.71 -11.18
N SER A 88 6.68 19.70 -11.67
CA SER A 88 6.33 19.80 -13.09
C SER A 88 6.78 21.10 -13.77
N VAL A 89 6.75 22.22 -13.07
CA VAL A 89 7.10 23.52 -13.67
C VAL A 89 8.60 23.76 -13.76
N ASN A 90 9.42 22.87 -13.23
CA ASN A 90 10.87 23.00 -13.28
C ASN A 90 11.45 22.18 -14.43
N GLU A 91 11.42 22.76 -15.64
CA GLU A 91 11.98 22.14 -16.84
C GLU A 91 13.53 22.10 -16.81
N GLU A 92 14.18 23.05 -16.13
CA GLU A 92 15.66 23.16 -16.08
C GLU A 92 16.31 21.91 -15.47
N TYR A 93 15.64 21.27 -14.49
CA TYR A 93 16.15 20.08 -13.81
C TYR A 93 15.34 18.81 -14.13
N GLY A 94 14.59 18.81 -15.26
CA GLY A 94 13.84 17.66 -15.72
C GLY A 94 12.67 17.28 -14.83
N GLY A 95 12.05 18.25 -14.17
CA GLY A 95 10.95 18.03 -13.26
C GLY A 95 9.71 17.42 -13.93
N ASP A 96 9.44 17.76 -15.18
CA ASP A 96 8.40 17.17 -16.01
C ASP A 96 8.57 15.64 -16.17
N TYR A 97 9.80 15.19 -16.47
CA TYR A 97 10.12 13.75 -16.55
C TYR A 97 9.98 13.04 -15.21
N ILE A 98 10.40 13.67 -14.11
CA ILE A 98 10.27 13.12 -12.75
C ILE A 98 8.79 12.96 -12.41
N ARG A 99 7.98 14.00 -12.66
CA ARG A 99 6.54 13.95 -12.43
C ARG A 99 5.86 12.87 -13.25
N ASN A 100 6.11 12.83 -14.56
CA ASN A 100 5.53 11.85 -15.46
C ASN A 100 5.92 10.43 -15.06
N CYS A 101 7.17 10.22 -14.59
CA CYS A 101 7.60 8.92 -14.08
C CYS A 101 6.75 8.48 -12.87
N ILE A 102 6.49 9.37 -11.92
CA ILE A 102 5.66 9.07 -10.75
C ILE A 102 4.22 8.77 -11.19
N ASP A 103 3.63 9.63 -12.01
CA ASP A 103 2.23 9.51 -12.43
C ASP A 103 2.00 8.24 -13.26
N TYR A 104 2.86 7.99 -14.26
CA TYR A 104 2.73 6.81 -15.15
C TYR A 104 3.03 5.52 -14.41
N PHE A 105 4.02 5.49 -13.52
CA PHE A 105 4.26 4.33 -12.68
C PHE A 105 3.03 3.97 -11.85
N CYS A 106 2.47 4.93 -11.12
CA CYS A 106 1.28 4.70 -10.29
C CYS A 106 0.06 4.29 -11.10
N HIS A 107 -0.08 4.81 -12.33
CA HIS A 107 -1.16 4.46 -13.23
C HIS A 107 -0.97 3.05 -13.80
N LEU A 108 0.21 2.75 -14.34
CA LEU A 108 0.51 1.47 -14.98
C LEU A 108 0.49 0.27 -14.02
N LEU A 109 0.78 0.48 -12.73
CA LEU A 109 0.60 -0.58 -11.73
C LEU A 109 -0.87 -1.00 -11.54
N ARG A 110 -1.83 -0.11 -11.85
CA ARG A 110 -3.27 -0.39 -11.79
C ARG A 110 -3.83 -0.86 -13.12
N GLU A 111 -3.39 -0.21 -14.20
CA GLU A 111 -3.91 -0.40 -15.55
C GLU A 111 -2.76 -0.58 -16.56
N PRO A 112 -2.10 -1.75 -16.57
CA PRO A 112 -0.96 -2.02 -17.44
C PRO A 112 -1.29 -1.91 -18.95
N SER A 113 -2.55 -2.12 -19.31
CA SER A 113 -3.05 -1.99 -20.69
C SER A 113 -2.84 -0.61 -21.30
N PHE A 114 -2.73 0.43 -20.48
CA PHE A 114 -2.45 1.78 -20.94
C PHE A 114 -1.00 2.00 -21.43
N TYR A 115 -0.08 1.06 -21.17
CA TYR A 115 1.32 1.23 -21.53
C TYR A 115 1.52 1.58 -23.01
N GLN A 116 0.88 0.88 -23.91
CA GLN A 116 1.04 1.11 -25.37
C GLN A 116 0.50 2.49 -25.78
N VAL A 117 -0.62 2.91 -25.21
CA VAL A 117 -1.22 4.22 -25.48
C VAL A 117 -0.31 5.35 -24.99
N LEU A 118 0.23 5.21 -23.79
CA LEU A 118 1.18 6.18 -23.23
C LEU A 118 2.47 6.22 -24.07
N GLN A 119 3.02 5.08 -24.43
CA GLN A 119 4.25 5.00 -25.24
C GLN A 119 4.10 5.69 -26.61
N GLN A 120 2.93 5.60 -27.24
CA GLN A 120 2.66 6.26 -28.52
C GLN A 120 2.49 7.77 -28.38
N ASN A 121 1.89 8.23 -27.28
CA ASN A 121 1.58 9.65 -27.09
C ASN A 121 2.73 10.42 -26.43
N GLU A 122 3.55 9.77 -25.61
CA GLU A 122 4.61 10.35 -24.80
C GLU A 122 5.99 9.80 -25.20
N THR A 123 6.26 9.80 -26.50
CA THR A 123 7.46 9.18 -27.08
C THR A 123 8.76 9.70 -26.46
N ASP A 124 8.87 11.01 -26.22
CA ASP A 124 10.07 11.61 -25.65
C ASP A 124 10.30 11.12 -24.22
N PHE A 125 9.24 11.01 -23.43
CA PHE A 125 9.33 10.44 -22.08
C PHE A 125 9.78 8.99 -22.11
N PHE A 126 9.17 8.13 -22.94
CA PHE A 126 9.49 6.70 -22.97
C PHE A 126 10.89 6.41 -23.56
N ASN A 127 11.46 7.35 -24.32
CA ASN A 127 12.86 7.29 -24.77
C ASN A 127 13.85 7.75 -23.69
N SER A 128 13.40 8.41 -22.63
CA SER A 128 14.23 8.85 -21.52
C SER A 128 14.57 7.71 -20.55
N GLU A 129 15.55 7.95 -19.67
CA GLU A 129 15.90 7.04 -18.57
C GLU A 129 14.72 6.76 -17.62
N TYR A 130 13.82 7.73 -17.43
CA TYR A 130 12.63 7.58 -16.60
C TYR A 130 11.57 6.68 -17.25
N GLY A 131 11.35 6.83 -18.55
CA GLY A 131 10.45 5.96 -19.30
C GLY A 131 10.95 4.52 -19.33
N GLN A 132 12.25 4.33 -19.50
CA GLN A 132 12.87 2.99 -19.44
C GLN A 132 12.74 2.36 -18.05
N ALA A 133 12.85 3.15 -16.97
CA ALA A 133 12.72 2.66 -15.60
C ALA A 133 11.33 2.10 -15.28
N VAL A 134 10.26 2.55 -15.96
CA VAL A 134 8.89 2.08 -15.77
C VAL A 134 8.40 1.10 -16.85
N ALA A 135 9.23 0.80 -17.85
CA ALA A 135 8.84 -0.04 -18.99
C ALA A 135 8.39 -1.46 -18.59
N TRP A 136 8.91 -1.99 -17.50
CA TRP A 136 8.53 -3.30 -16.97
C TRP A 136 7.06 -3.37 -16.49
N CYS A 137 6.41 -2.23 -16.22
CA CYS A 137 5.01 -2.18 -15.78
C CYS A 137 4.03 -2.70 -16.85
N GLN A 138 4.43 -2.76 -18.13
CA GLN A 138 3.63 -3.33 -19.22
C GLN A 138 3.23 -4.80 -18.98
N ASN A 139 4.00 -5.55 -18.16
CA ASN A 139 3.81 -6.98 -17.96
C ASN A 139 2.64 -7.35 -17.04
N GLY A 140 2.01 -6.38 -16.36
CA GLY A 140 0.73 -6.54 -15.68
C GLY A 140 0.74 -7.56 -14.53
N GLU A 141 1.63 -7.44 -13.56
CA GLU A 141 1.64 -8.32 -12.39
C GLU A 141 0.64 -7.87 -11.31
N LYS A 142 0.08 -8.85 -10.58
CA LYS A 142 -0.76 -8.55 -9.41
C LYS A 142 0.10 -8.16 -8.22
N ASN A 143 0.09 -6.88 -7.88
CA ASN A 143 0.87 -6.31 -6.79
C ASN A 143 0.09 -6.28 -5.46
N LEU A 144 0.78 -6.51 -4.36
CA LEU A 144 0.25 -6.35 -2.99
C LEU A 144 0.28 -4.90 -2.54
N TYR A 145 1.37 -4.21 -2.86
CA TYR A 145 1.55 -2.78 -2.62
C TYR A 145 1.34 -2.02 -3.91
N ILE A 146 0.35 -1.14 -3.92
CA ILE A 146 -0.01 -0.27 -5.05
C ILE A 146 0.04 1.16 -4.55
N PRO A 147 1.16 1.88 -4.76
CA PRO A 147 1.33 3.24 -4.27
C PRO A 147 0.51 4.25 -5.07
N SER A 148 0.19 5.36 -4.39
CA SER A 148 -0.18 6.63 -5.01
C SER A 148 1.07 7.50 -5.21
N TYR A 149 0.96 8.60 -5.95
CA TYR A 149 2.06 9.59 -6.08
C TYR A 149 2.50 10.14 -4.70
N ALA A 150 1.56 10.33 -3.77
CA ALA A 150 1.87 10.75 -2.40
C ALA A 150 2.73 9.74 -1.67
N ASP A 151 2.48 8.42 -1.87
CA ASP A 151 3.29 7.35 -1.30
C ASP A 151 4.71 7.36 -1.87
N VAL A 152 4.86 7.55 -3.19
CA VAL A 152 6.17 7.67 -3.84
C VAL A 152 6.95 8.84 -3.25
N LEU A 153 6.32 10.03 -3.18
CA LEU A 153 6.95 11.23 -2.61
C LEU A 153 7.36 11.00 -1.14
N LYS A 154 6.51 10.35 -0.34
CA LYS A 154 6.81 10.06 1.07
C LYS A 154 7.99 9.12 1.23
N VAL A 155 8.05 8.04 0.48
CA VAL A 155 9.17 7.08 0.53
C VAL A 155 10.48 7.74 0.08
N VAL A 156 10.45 8.50 -1.02
CA VAL A 156 11.62 9.23 -1.52
C VAL A 156 12.09 10.27 -0.52
N LEU A 157 11.16 11.00 0.10
CA LEU A 157 11.46 12.02 1.09
C LEU A 157 12.18 11.42 2.31
N ILE A 158 11.71 10.27 2.82
CA ILE A 158 12.36 9.55 3.91
C ILE A 158 13.74 9.06 3.48
N SER A 159 13.80 8.37 2.35
CA SER A 159 15.00 7.62 1.96
C SER A 159 16.13 8.49 1.40
N TYR A 160 15.84 9.62 0.78
CA TYR A 160 16.84 10.47 0.15
C TYR A 160 17.05 11.83 0.83
N PHE A 161 16.08 12.28 1.63
CA PHE A 161 16.16 13.58 2.29
C PHE A 161 16.16 13.49 3.82
N GLY A 162 15.88 12.33 4.41
CA GLY A 162 15.76 12.17 5.87
C GLY A 162 14.66 13.06 6.45
N LYS A 163 13.56 13.24 5.71
CA LYS A 163 12.39 14.03 6.07
C LYS A 163 11.12 13.18 5.90
N VAL A 164 10.02 13.63 6.49
CA VAL A 164 8.75 12.89 6.42
C VAL A 164 7.56 13.78 6.05
N ARG A 165 7.66 15.09 6.28
CA ARG A 165 6.60 16.04 5.95
C ARG A 165 6.71 16.45 4.49
N ILE A 166 5.69 16.15 3.71
CA ILE A 166 5.67 16.47 2.27
C ILE A 166 5.90 17.96 2.00
N GLY A 167 5.42 18.84 2.88
CA GLY A 167 5.67 20.28 2.78
C GLY A 167 7.16 20.66 2.80
N ASP A 168 8.03 19.87 3.45
CA ASP A 168 9.47 20.13 3.45
C ASP A 168 10.07 20.02 2.05
N LEU A 169 9.51 19.17 1.18
CA LEU A 169 9.98 18.99 -0.20
C LEU A 169 9.81 20.27 -1.03
N VAL A 170 8.75 21.04 -0.78
CA VAL A 170 8.55 22.36 -1.43
C VAL A 170 9.71 23.31 -1.14
N HIS A 171 10.14 23.37 0.13
CA HIS A 171 11.26 24.23 0.54
C HIS A 171 12.59 23.73 -0.02
N LEU A 172 12.81 22.42 -0.02
CA LEU A 172 14.01 21.79 -0.59
C LEU A 172 14.14 22.07 -2.08
N LEU A 173 13.06 21.84 -2.85
CA LEU A 173 13.03 22.09 -4.29
C LEU A 173 13.11 23.58 -4.66
N SER A 174 12.79 24.50 -3.72
CA SER A 174 12.97 25.93 -3.89
C SER A 174 14.37 26.43 -3.51
N GLY A 175 15.26 25.56 -3.05
CA GLY A 175 16.58 25.94 -2.56
C GLY A 175 16.54 26.82 -1.31
N ARG A 176 15.43 26.80 -0.56
CA ARG A 176 15.27 27.58 0.67
C ARG A 176 15.83 26.81 1.85
N THR A 177 17.12 26.87 2.09
CA THR A 177 17.73 26.37 3.33
C THR A 177 18.83 27.30 3.78
N GLY A 178 18.76 27.72 5.03
CA GLY A 178 19.75 28.29 5.93
C GLY A 178 20.91 29.11 5.35
N GLU A 179 21.31 30.11 6.10
CA GLU A 179 22.43 31.02 5.80
C GLU A 179 23.75 30.28 5.54
N LYS A 180 24.32 30.41 4.32
CA LYS A 180 25.73 30.13 4.05
C LYS A 180 26.44 31.40 3.67
N LYS A 181 27.53 31.74 4.40
CA LYS A 181 28.38 32.89 4.15
C LYS A 181 29.19 32.73 2.85
N GLY A 182 29.15 33.69 1.96
CA GLY A 182 30.15 33.83 0.89
C GLY A 182 29.68 33.78 -0.56
N LEU A 183 28.42 33.37 -0.84
CA LEU A 183 27.82 33.42 -2.19
C LEU A 183 26.58 34.32 -2.18
N THR A 184 26.17 34.82 -3.35
CA THR A 184 24.92 35.56 -3.44
C THR A 184 23.76 34.61 -3.09
N LYS A 185 22.74 35.12 -2.40
CA LYS A 185 21.56 34.36 -1.97
C LYS A 185 20.90 33.57 -3.12
N LYS A 186 20.96 34.11 -4.33
CA LYS A 186 20.41 33.54 -5.56
C LYS A 186 21.21 32.33 -6.07
N GLU A 187 22.55 32.41 -6.05
CA GLU A 187 23.41 31.28 -6.48
C GLU A 187 23.34 30.10 -5.52
N ILE A 188 23.24 30.36 -4.21
CA ILE A 188 23.08 29.33 -3.20
C ILE A 188 21.74 28.62 -3.40
N SER A 189 20.65 29.39 -3.62
CA SER A 189 19.32 28.84 -3.84
C SER A 189 19.28 27.97 -5.10
N LYS A 190 19.89 28.41 -6.20
CA LYS A 190 19.93 27.63 -7.45
C LYS A 190 20.66 26.30 -7.26
N LYS A 191 21.84 26.30 -6.66
CA LYS A 191 22.63 25.10 -6.40
C LYS A 191 21.89 24.10 -5.49
N LEU A 192 21.25 24.60 -4.43
CA LEU A 192 20.47 23.74 -3.51
C LEU A 192 19.24 23.14 -4.18
N SER A 193 18.59 23.90 -5.07
CA SER A 193 17.48 23.41 -5.88
C SER A 193 17.93 22.29 -6.83
N GLU A 194 19.05 22.50 -7.55
CA GLU A 194 19.66 21.50 -8.43
C GLU A 194 19.96 20.19 -7.67
N GLU A 195 20.69 20.27 -6.55
CA GLU A 195 21.00 19.12 -5.69
C GLU A 195 19.72 18.42 -5.18
N ALA A 196 18.65 19.17 -4.90
CA ALA A 196 17.38 18.60 -4.46
C ALA A 196 16.66 17.86 -5.59
N PHE A 197 16.67 18.39 -6.83
CA PHE A 197 16.09 17.72 -7.98
C PHE A 197 16.89 16.48 -8.38
N GLU A 198 18.22 16.49 -8.30
CA GLU A 198 19.06 15.31 -8.51
C GLU A 198 18.71 14.20 -7.51
N LYS A 199 18.61 14.53 -6.21
CA LYS A 199 18.20 13.59 -5.16
C LYS A 199 16.79 13.05 -5.38
N LEU A 200 15.86 13.92 -5.77
CA LEU A 200 14.48 13.52 -6.07
C LEU A 200 14.44 12.53 -7.25
N GLY A 201 15.12 12.85 -8.34
CA GLY A 201 15.20 12.00 -9.52
C GLY A 201 15.84 10.65 -9.21
N ALA A 202 16.96 10.64 -8.47
CA ALA A 202 17.59 9.40 -8.01
C ALA A 202 16.67 8.57 -7.13
N GLY A 203 15.95 9.22 -6.22
CA GLY A 203 14.99 8.57 -5.32
C GLY A 203 13.79 7.96 -6.07
N VAL A 204 13.24 8.70 -7.04
CA VAL A 204 12.15 8.20 -7.88
C VAL A 204 12.60 7.02 -8.73
N LYS A 205 13.77 7.08 -9.36
CA LYS A 205 14.33 5.95 -10.12
C LYS A 205 14.56 4.72 -9.23
N ALA A 206 15.06 4.89 -8.02
CA ALA A 206 15.23 3.79 -7.08
C ALA A 206 13.88 3.19 -6.64
N PHE A 207 12.87 4.04 -6.44
CA PHE A 207 11.52 3.61 -6.07
C PHE A 207 10.86 2.77 -7.16
N VAL A 208 10.90 3.23 -8.42
CA VAL A 208 10.24 2.56 -9.56
C VAL A 208 11.07 1.44 -10.16
N CYS A 209 12.32 1.25 -9.71
CA CYS A 209 13.21 0.19 -10.18
C CYS A 209 12.55 -1.19 -10.04
N GLU A 210 12.45 -1.94 -11.13
CA GLU A 210 11.84 -3.27 -11.16
C GLU A 210 12.38 -4.19 -10.07
N LYS A 211 13.71 -4.27 -9.94
CA LYS A 211 14.39 -5.09 -8.95
C LYS A 211 13.95 -4.74 -7.53
N ASN A 212 13.94 -3.45 -7.18
CA ASN A 212 13.58 -2.99 -5.85
C ASN A 212 12.10 -3.21 -5.57
N PHE A 213 11.23 -2.82 -6.51
CA PHE A 213 9.80 -2.95 -6.32
C PHE A 213 9.34 -4.40 -6.24
N LYS A 214 9.80 -5.25 -7.15
CA LYS A 214 9.50 -6.69 -7.14
C LYS A 214 10.11 -7.41 -5.93
N GLY A 215 11.32 -7.05 -5.53
CA GLY A 215 11.96 -7.58 -4.32
C GLY A 215 11.17 -7.22 -3.06
N PHE A 216 10.69 -6.00 -2.94
CA PHE A 216 9.80 -5.59 -1.86
C PHE A 216 8.50 -6.41 -1.85
N GLN A 217 7.85 -6.61 -3.01
CA GLN A 217 6.66 -7.45 -3.13
C GLN A 217 6.93 -8.91 -2.69
N LYS A 218 8.09 -9.45 -3.04
CA LYS A 218 8.51 -10.81 -2.59
C LYS A 218 8.71 -10.87 -1.09
N ALA A 219 9.33 -9.85 -0.49
CA ALA A 219 9.50 -9.77 0.95
C ALA A 219 8.16 -9.74 1.71
N LEU A 220 7.16 -9.00 1.20
CA LEU A 220 5.80 -9.02 1.74
C LEU A 220 5.18 -10.42 1.66
N LYS A 221 5.33 -11.12 0.53
CA LYS A 221 4.85 -12.50 0.36
C LYS A 221 5.57 -13.46 1.31
N LYS A 222 6.89 -13.31 1.49
CA LYS A 222 7.70 -14.11 2.43
C LYS A 222 7.25 -13.93 3.89
N ALA A 223 6.79 -12.72 4.25
CA ALA A 223 6.16 -12.44 5.54
C ALA A 223 4.72 -13.01 5.67
N GLY A 224 4.19 -13.65 4.61
CA GLY A 224 2.86 -14.26 4.60
C GLY A 224 1.71 -13.35 4.14
N TYR A 225 2.01 -12.13 3.73
CA TYR A 225 0.97 -11.23 3.21
C TYR A 225 0.54 -11.67 1.81
N CYS A 226 -0.42 -12.60 1.74
CA CYS A 226 -0.86 -13.22 0.49
C CYS A 226 -1.82 -12.35 -0.35
N CYS A 227 -2.44 -11.34 0.26
CA CYS A 227 -3.34 -10.39 -0.41
C CYS A 227 -3.40 -9.04 0.33
N SER A 228 -3.87 -8.00 -0.35
CA SER A 228 -3.95 -6.63 0.19
C SER A 228 -4.82 -6.49 1.44
N ARG A 229 -5.76 -7.41 1.68
CA ARG A 229 -6.60 -7.39 2.89
C ARG A 229 -5.82 -7.67 4.19
N LEU A 230 -4.65 -8.30 4.10
CA LEU A 230 -3.75 -8.51 5.23
C LEU A 230 -2.89 -7.28 5.52
N LEU A 231 -2.82 -6.32 4.59
CA LEU A 231 -2.03 -5.12 4.73
C LEU A 231 -2.85 -4.04 5.45
N TYR A 232 -2.47 -3.76 6.69
CA TYR A 232 -3.25 -2.91 7.60
C TYR A 232 -3.15 -1.41 7.26
N SER A 233 -1.97 -0.94 6.85
CA SER A 233 -1.68 0.49 6.74
C SER A 233 -0.74 0.80 5.59
N GLN A 234 -1.19 1.67 4.69
CA GLN A 234 -0.36 2.18 3.59
C GLN A 234 0.89 2.90 4.10
N SER A 235 0.77 3.68 5.19
CA SER A 235 1.92 4.37 5.77
C SER A 235 2.99 3.40 6.29
N VAL A 236 2.59 2.29 6.91
CA VAL A 236 3.53 1.25 7.35
C VAL A 236 4.24 0.63 6.15
N LEU A 237 3.52 0.38 5.04
CA LEU A 237 4.15 -0.12 3.80
C LEU A 237 5.16 0.86 3.24
N ASN A 238 4.83 2.15 3.22
CA ASN A 238 5.74 3.21 2.78
C ASN A 238 7.02 3.24 3.64
N TYR A 239 6.89 3.13 4.95
CA TYR A 239 8.02 3.09 5.87
C TYR A 239 8.88 1.83 5.68
N CYS A 240 8.25 0.69 5.51
CA CYS A 240 8.94 -0.56 5.19
C CYS A 240 9.64 -0.52 3.84
N TYR A 241 9.06 0.14 2.82
CA TYR A 241 9.73 0.27 1.53
C TYR A 241 10.92 1.23 1.59
N ALA A 242 10.84 2.30 2.38
CA ALA A 242 12.00 3.16 2.65
C ALA A 242 13.17 2.38 3.27
N MET A 243 12.87 1.48 4.23
CA MET A 243 13.88 0.59 4.82
C MET A 243 14.44 -0.43 3.81
N TYR A 244 13.61 -0.94 2.91
CA TYR A 244 14.05 -1.84 1.84
C TYR A 244 15.05 -1.14 0.89
N LEU A 245 14.74 0.13 0.50
CA LEU A 245 15.66 0.94 -0.30
C LEU A 245 16.96 1.30 0.46
N LEU A 246 16.91 1.43 1.78
CA LEU A 246 18.12 1.58 2.59
C LEU A 246 19.00 0.35 2.53
N MET A 247 18.41 -0.84 2.70
CA MET A 247 19.14 -2.12 2.61
C MET A 247 19.79 -2.31 1.23
N ASP A 248 19.11 -1.90 0.15
CA ASP A 248 19.67 -1.92 -1.21
C ASP A 248 20.92 -1.03 -1.33
N ARG A 249 20.89 0.18 -0.77
CA ARG A 249 22.04 1.09 -0.73
C ARG A 249 23.17 0.61 0.18
N GLN A 250 22.86 -0.18 1.19
CA GLN A 250 23.86 -0.84 2.06
C GLN A 250 24.47 -2.08 1.39
N GLY A 251 24.04 -2.43 0.18
CA GLY A 251 24.58 -3.58 -0.57
C GLY A 251 24.15 -4.94 -0.02
N ILE A 252 23.07 -5.00 0.76
CA ILE A 252 22.53 -6.27 1.28
C ILE A 252 21.95 -7.08 0.12
N GLY A 253 22.26 -8.38 0.08
CA GLY A 253 21.79 -9.31 -0.95
C GLY A 253 20.27 -9.46 -0.99
N GLU A 254 19.70 -9.80 -2.16
CA GLU A 254 18.24 -9.86 -2.35
C GLU A 254 17.52 -10.78 -1.35
N GLU A 255 18.02 -12.00 -1.21
CA GLU A 255 17.43 -13.02 -0.33
C GLU A 255 17.49 -12.58 1.15
N GLU A 256 18.58 -11.94 1.54
CA GLU A 256 18.77 -11.40 2.87
C GLU A 256 17.82 -10.19 3.11
N LYS A 257 17.71 -9.26 2.15
CA LYS A 257 16.75 -8.15 2.20
C LYS A 257 15.31 -8.65 2.39
N GLU A 258 14.90 -9.68 1.64
CA GLU A 258 13.58 -10.29 1.77
C GLU A 258 13.35 -10.84 3.19
N SER A 259 14.34 -11.49 3.77
CA SER A 259 14.26 -12.07 5.12
C SER A 259 14.24 -11.00 6.21
N LEU A 260 15.11 -10.01 6.11
CA LEU A 260 15.20 -8.90 7.06
C LEU A 260 13.94 -8.06 7.04
N LEU A 261 13.40 -7.77 5.84
CA LEU A 261 12.16 -6.99 5.74
C LEU A 261 10.96 -7.77 6.26
N ALA A 262 10.86 -9.08 6.02
CA ALA A 262 9.80 -9.92 6.56
C ALA A 262 9.79 -9.88 8.10
N ARG A 263 10.95 -9.97 8.75
CA ARG A 263 11.09 -9.81 10.21
C ARG A 263 10.70 -8.41 10.67
N TRP A 264 11.23 -7.37 10.01
CA TRP A 264 10.90 -5.97 10.31
C TRP A 264 9.41 -5.71 10.24
N MET A 265 8.76 -6.10 9.13
CA MET A 265 7.32 -5.92 8.92
C MET A 265 6.49 -6.64 9.99
N THR A 266 6.86 -7.87 10.32
CA THR A 266 6.20 -8.66 11.37
C THR A 266 6.31 -7.97 12.73
N MET A 267 7.51 -7.56 13.13
CA MET A 267 7.74 -6.86 14.39
C MET A 267 6.96 -5.54 14.45
N VAL A 268 7.06 -4.69 13.43
CA VAL A 268 6.38 -3.40 13.34
C VAL A 268 4.85 -3.54 13.46
N MET A 269 4.28 -4.51 12.76
CA MET A 269 2.83 -4.76 12.79
C MET A 269 2.38 -5.36 14.12
N LEU A 270 3.14 -6.31 14.66
CA LEU A 270 2.79 -7.02 15.88
C LEU A 270 2.85 -6.10 17.10
N THR A 271 3.88 -5.29 17.20
CA THR A 271 4.09 -4.35 18.31
C THR A 271 3.29 -3.06 18.19
N GLY A 272 2.89 -2.69 16.97
CA GLY A 272 2.30 -1.38 16.67
C GLY A 272 3.33 -0.25 16.67
N HIS A 273 4.57 -0.55 16.28
CA HIS A 273 5.73 0.33 16.35
C HIS A 273 5.51 1.74 15.76
N TYR A 274 4.71 1.85 14.69
CA TYR A 274 4.38 3.11 14.02
C TYR A 274 2.98 3.67 14.33
N GLN A 275 2.26 3.12 15.32
CA GLN A 275 0.89 3.58 15.62
C GLN A 275 0.84 4.95 16.29
N SER A 276 1.80 5.27 17.14
CA SER A 276 1.88 6.56 17.82
C SER A 276 3.16 7.28 17.42
N GLY A 277 3.01 8.49 16.86
CA GLY A 277 4.16 9.28 16.43
C GLY A 277 4.97 8.67 15.27
N GLY A 278 4.33 7.88 14.39
CA GLY A 278 4.99 7.08 13.36
C GLY A 278 5.95 7.87 12.46
N GLU A 279 5.64 9.13 12.17
CA GLU A 279 6.52 10.00 11.36
C GLU A 279 7.86 10.30 12.06
N GLY A 280 7.84 10.59 13.35
CA GLY A 280 9.07 10.79 14.12
C GLY A 280 9.84 9.50 14.32
N THR A 281 9.11 8.40 14.58
CA THR A 281 9.69 7.08 14.79
C THR A 281 10.41 6.60 13.54
N VAL A 282 9.81 6.69 12.36
CA VAL A 282 10.44 6.23 11.11
C VAL A 282 11.71 7.01 10.77
N LEU A 283 11.76 8.31 11.05
CA LEU A 283 12.97 9.10 10.82
C LEU A 283 14.11 8.67 11.76
N LYS A 284 13.78 8.39 13.02
CA LYS A 284 14.74 7.88 13.99
C LYS A 284 15.25 6.50 13.59
N ASP A 285 14.34 5.59 13.26
CA ASP A 285 14.69 4.25 12.80
C ASP A 285 15.57 4.29 11.54
N TYR A 286 15.19 5.15 10.58
CA TYR A 286 15.93 5.30 9.34
C TYR A 286 17.35 5.84 9.57
N ALA A 287 17.51 6.82 10.47
CA ALA A 287 18.81 7.38 10.83
C ALA A 287 19.69 6.34 11.53
N ASN A 288 19.15 5.65 12.55
CA ASN A 288 19.89 4.61 13.29
C ASN A 288 20.27 3.43 12.38
N ALA A 289 19.32 2.94 11.56
CA ALA A 289 19.60 1.87 10.60
C ALA A 289 20.60 2.27 9.52
N THR A 290 20.73 3.58 9.21
CA THR A 290 21.75 4.10 8.30
C THR A 290 23.13 4.08 8.95
N GLU A 291 23.23 4.43 10.23
CA GLU A 291 24.48 4.54 10.97
C GLU A 291 25.01 3.16 11.40
N GLU A 292 24.15 2.30 11.94
CA GLU A 292 24.51 1.03 12.54
C GLU A 292 24.46 -0.17 11.57
N GLY A 293 23.83 0.02 10.40
CA GLY A 293 23.45 -1.06 9.48
C GLY A 293 22.08 -1.66 9.84
N PHE A 294 21.25 -1.90 8.81
CA PHE A 294 19.87 -2.33 9.03
C PHE A 294 19.74 -3.64 9.81
N ALA A 295 20.56 -4.64 9.50
CA ALA A 295 20.51 -5.95 10.16
C ALA A 295 20.82 -5.85 11.66
N SER A 296 21.83 -5.05 12.03
CA SER A 296 22.21 -4.80 13.42
C SER A 296 21.13 -4.06 14.16
N TYR A 297 20.62 -2.99 13.57
CA TYR A 297 19.53 -2.20 14.13
C TYR A 297 18.24 -3.03 14.34
N LEU A 298 17.86 -3.86 13.36
CA LEU A 298 16.71 -4.75 13.49
C LEU A 298 16.86 -5.67 14.72
N ALA A 299 18.03 -6.31 14.89
CA ALA A 299 18.27 -7.20 16.03
C ALA A 299 18.09 -6.48 17.38
N GLN A 300 18.59 -5.25 17.49
CA GLN A 300 18.44 -4.44 18.72
C GLN A 300 16.98 -4.08 18.99
N ILE A 301 16.22 -3.70 17.96
CA ILE A 301 14.80 -3.33 18.13
C ILE A 301 13.95 -4.57 18.45
N GLU A 302 14.26 -5.73 17.88
CA GLU A 302 13.57 -6.98 18.21
C GLU A 302 13.82 -7.34 19.68
N GLU A 303 15.06 -7.29 20.17
CA GLU A 303 15.39 -7.55 21.57
C GLU A 303 14.66 -6.58 22.52
N LEU A 304 14.57 -5.29 22.13
CA LEU A 304 13.89 -4.27 22.93
C LEU A 304 12.36 -4.44 22.97
N LYS A 305 11.75 -4.91 21.87
CA LYS A 305 10.29 -4.89 21.69
C LYS A 305 9.62 -6.25 21.88
N LEU A 306 10.32 -7.34 21.58
CA LEU A 306 9.80 -8.70 21.63
C LEU A 306 10.33 -9.43 22.87
N THR A 307 10.08 -8.82 24.04
CA THR A 307 10.48 -9.35 25.36
C THR A 307 9.56 -10.49 25.81
N GLU A 308 9.95 -11.23 26.87
CA GLU A 308 9.07 -12.21 27.52
C GLU A 308 7.76 -11.56 27.97
N GLU A 309 7.82 -10.37 28.57
CA GLU A 309 6.62 -9.61 28.98
C GLU A 309 5.70 -9.30 27.79
N PHE A 310 6.28 -9.01 26.61
CA PHE A 310 5.48 -8.80 25.40
C PHE A 310 4.66 -10.05 25.04
N TYR A 311 5.28 -11.22 25.09
CA TYR A 311 4.61 -12.48 24.73
C TYR A 311 3.64 -12.96 25.80
N ASP A 312 3.98 -12.81 27.07
CA ASP A 312 3.22 -13.36 28.19
C ASP A 312 2.01 -12.49 28.59
N SER A 313 2.08 -11.17 28.33
CA SER A 313 1.07 -10.23 28.79
C SER A 313 0.52 -9.36 27.67
N ILE A 314 1.37 -8.62 26.95
CA ILE A 314 0.91 -7.59 26.00
C ILE A 314 0.23 -8.23 24.78
N LEU A 315 0.82 -9.28 24.22
CA LEU A 315 0.28 -9.94 23.03
C LEU A 315 -1.05 -10.65 23.30
N PRO A 316 -1.23 -11.43 24.37
CA PRO A 316 -2.54 -12.02 24.75
C PRO A 316 -3.65 -10.96 24.88
N ASP A 317 -3.37 -9.82 25.52
CA ASP A 317 -4.34 -8.72 25.64
C ASP A 317 -4.77 -8.16 24.28
N LYS A 318 -3.85 -8.10 23.31
CA LYS A 318 -4.19 -7.71 21.93
C LYS A 318 -5.11 -8.72 21.23
N PHE A 319 -5.01 -10.01 21.56
CA PHE A 319 -5.88 -11.08 21.04
C PHE A 319 -7.23 -11.17 21.75
N ALA A 320 -7.39 -10.53 22.91
CA ALA A 320 -8.69 -10.34 23.56
C ALA A 320 -9.61 -9.37 22.79
N SER A 321 -9.11 -8.67 21.77
CA SER A 321 -9.90 -7.80 20.88
C SER A 321 -11.03 -8.57 20.20
N THR A 322 -12.17 -7.89 19.99
CA THR A 322 -13.31 -8.39 19.21
C THR A 322 -13.29 -7.97 17.74
N THR A 323 -12.20 -7.35 17.29
CA THR A 323 -12.05 -6.80 15.94
C THR A 323 -11.03 -7.60 15.14
N ALA A 324 -11.48 -8.38 14.17
CA ALA A 324 -10.64 -9.21 13.29
C ALA A 324 -9.78 -8.41 12.29
N ARG A 325 -9.68 -7.09 12.44
CA ARG A 325 -8.82 -6.20 11.63
C ARG A 325 -7.72 -5.55 12.46
N THR A 326 -7.43 -6.06 13.64
CA THR A 326 -6.28 -5.59 14.42
C THR A 326 -4.98 -6.05 13.78
N ALA A 327 -3.94 -5.23 13.83
CA ALA A 327 -2.64 -5.59 13.26
C ALA A 327 -2.09 -6.92 13.81
N PRO A 328 -2.14 -7.24 15.13
CA PRO A 328 -1.70 -8.53 15.63
C PRO A 328 -2.46 -9.73 15.05
N PHE A 329 -3.79 -9.62 14.87
CA PHE A 329 -4.55 -10.71 14.24
C PHE A 329 -4.19 -10.90 12.77
N LEU A 330 -3.98 -9.80 12.03
CA LEU A 330 -3.54 -9.88 10.63
C LEU A 330 -2.13 -10.48 10.50
N VAL A 331 -1.23 -10.19 11.45
CA VAL A 331 0.09 -10.84 11.54
C VAL A 331 -0.06 -12.33 11.83
N TYR A 332 -0.95 -12.72 12.75
CA TYR A 332 -1.23 -14.13 13.02
C TYR A 332 -1.66 -14.88 11.76
N VAL A 333 -2.63 -14.33 11.01
CA VAL A 333 -3.08 -14.92 9.74
C VAL A 333 -1.95 -14.96 8.72
N ALA A 334 -1.17 -13.88 8.59
CA ALA A 334 -0.01 -13.83 7.70
C ALA A 334 1.05 -14.90 8.06
N THR A 335 1.29 -15.12 9.36
CA THR A 335 2.20 -16.16 9.84
C THR A 335 1.70 -17.56 9.47
N GLN A 336 0.38 -17.82 9.59
CA GLN A 336 -0.19 -19.07 9.14
C GLN A 336 -0.02 -19.27 7.62
N CYS A 337 -0.25 -18.21 6.82
CA CYS A 337 -0.01 -18.24 5.38
C CYS A 337 1.46 -18.53 5.05
N ALA A 338 2.42 -17.84 5.71
CA ALA A 338 3.86 -18.02 5.49
C ALA A 338 4.34 -19.45 5.81
N ARG A 339 3.70 -20.09 6.79
CA ARG A 339 4.02 -21.46 7.21
C ARG A 339 3.26 -22.53 6.42
N GLY A 340 2.35 -22.13 5.50
CA GLY A 340 1.51 -23.06 4.75
C GLY A 340 0.54 -23.85 5.62
N VAL A 341 0.08 -23.28 6.75
CA VAL A 341 -0.82 -23.95 7.70
C VAL A 341 -2.13 -24.31 7.04
N HIS A 342 -2.56 -25.55 7.22
CA HIS A 342 -3.87 -26.04 6.77
C HIS A 342 -4.98 -25.56 7.71
N SER A 343 -6.15 -25.36 7.17
CA SER A 343 -7.32 -25.00 7.96
C SER A 343 -7.75 -26.17 8.85
N LEU A 344 -8.42 -25.87 9.96
CA LEU A 344 -8.87 -26.90 10.87
C LEU A 344 -9.64 -28.02 10.15
N TYR A 345 -9.17 -29.26 10.30
CA TYR A 345 -9.77 -30.50 9.81
C TYR A 345 -9.90 -30.55 8.27
N SER A 346 -8.97 -29.98 7.54
CA SER A 346 -9.01 -29.90 6.08
C SER A 346 -7.61 -29.78 5.50
N ASP A 347 -7.41 -30.24 4.26
CA ASP A 347 -6.15 -30.08 3.50
C ASP A 347 -6.07 -28.73 2.78
N VAL A 348 -7.11 -27.87 2.91
CA VAL A 348 -7.12 -26.53 2.30
C VAL A 348 -6.32 -25.58 3.19
N THR A 349 -5.39 -24.82 2.62
CA THR A 349 -4.56 -23.89 3.36
C THR A 349 -5.32 -22.63 3.83
N ILE A 350 -4.89 -22.04 4.94
CA ILE A 350 -5.41 -20.74 5.40
C ILE A 350 -5.23 -19.67 4.32
N GLU A 351 -4.13 -19.71 3.57
CA GLU A 351 -3.87 -18.81 2.46
C GLU A 351 -4.95 -18.85 1.38
N GLU A 352 -5.32 -20.07 0.94
CA GLU A 352 -6.38 -20.27 -0.07
C GLU A 352 -7.72 -19.75 0.41
N LEU A 353 -8.11 -20.11 1.63
CA LEU A 353 -9.36 -19.64 2.24
C LEU A 353 -9.40 -18.11 2.35
N TYR A 354 -8.30 -17.50 2.78
CA TYR A 354 -8.22 -16.07 2.94
C TYR A 354 -8.26 -15.34 1.58
N LYS A 355 -7.56 -15.83 0.56
CA LYS A 355 -7.63 -15.31 -0.82
C LYS A 355 -9.03 -15.38 -1.40
N ASN A 356 -9.76 -16.47 -1.13
CA ASN A 356 -11.13 -16.69 -1.58
C ASN A 356 -12.19 -15.94 -0.75
N LYS A 357 -11.77 -15.03 0.14
CA LYS A 357 -12.65 -14.22 1.01
C LYS A 357 -13.58 -15.05 1.89
N THR A 358 -13.13 -16.23 2.32
CA THR A 358 -13.87 -17.06 3.28
C THR A 358 -14.09 -16.29 4.58
N GLU A 359 -15.26 -16.40 5.16
CA GLU A 359 -15.56 -15.80 6.46
C GLU A 359 -14.84 -16.52 7.59
N SER A 360 -14.41 -15.77 8.61
CA SER A 360 -13.85 -16.35 9.82
C SER A 360 -14.91 -17.20 10.58
N TYR A 361 -14.45 -18.24 11.23
CA TYR A 361 -15.23 -19.17 12.02
C TYR A 361 -14.86 -19.07 13.50
N GLN A 362 -15.84 -19.18 14.40
CA GLN A 362 -15.60 -19.26 15.84
C GLN A 362 -15.32 -20.70 16.24
N ILE A 363 -14.13 -20.98 16.78
CA ILE A 363 -13.73 -22.29 17.29
C ILE A 363 -14.72 -22.77 18.37
N LEU A 364 -14.98 -21.89 19.34
CA LEU A 364 -16.02 -22.07 20.36
C LEU A 364 -17.23 -21.19 20.01
N PRO A 365 -18.34 -21.75 19.52
CA PRO A 365 -19.49 -20.98 19.07
C PRO A 365 -20.12 -20.15 20.20
N LYS A 366 -20.63 -18.97 19.87
CA LYS A 366 -21.34 -18.07 20.80
C LYS A 366 -22.43 -18.81 21.58
N THR A 367 -23.20 -19.68 20.92
CA THR A 367 -24.30 -20.45 21.54
C THR A 367 -23.80 -21.42 22.60
N TYR A 368 -22.64 -22.02 22.39
CA TYR A 368 -21.99 -22.88 23.36
C TYR A 368 -21.46 -22.12 24.55
N LEU A 369 -20.67 -21.05 24.30
CA LEU A 369 -20.10 -20.19 25.34
C LEU A 369 -21.20 -19.56 26.21
N ALA A 370 -22.33 -19.18 25.63
CA ALA A 370 -23.47 -18.62 26.36
C ALA A 370 -24.09 -19.66 27.31
N LYS A 371 -24.17 -20.96 26.93
CA LYS A 371 -24.60 -22.05 27.83
C LYS A 371 -23.62 -22.29 28.96
N CYS A 372 -22.33 -22.09 28.73
CA CYS A 372 -21.28 -22.17 29.75
C CYS A 372 -21.20 -20.92 30.65
N GLY A 373 -22.09 -19.94 30.48
CA GLY A 373 -22.12 -18.71 31.29
C GLY A 373 -21.41 -17.52 30.68
N TYR A 374 -20.70 -17.68 29.59
CA TYR A 374 -19.94 -16.62 28.89
C TYR A 374 -20.82 -15.90 27.88
N LYS A 375 -21.54 -14.87 28.30
CA LYS A 375 -22.59 -14.21 27.49
C LYS A 375 -22.16 -12.90 26.86
N THR A 376 -21.01 -12.34 27.27
CA THR A 376 -20.55 -11.03 26.79
C THR A 376 -19.75 -11.15 25.50
N ARG A 377 -19.83 -10.13 24.64
CA ARG A 377 -19.13 -10.10 23.35
C ARG A 377 -17.60 -10.08 23.56
N GLU A 378 -17.16 -9.45 24.62
CA GLU A 378 -15.75 -9.33 25.01
C GLU A 378 -15.10 -10.72 25.26
N ILE A 379 -15.90 -11.74 25.51
CA ILE A 379 -15.41 -13.12 25.70
C ILE A 379 -15.62 -13.93 24.41
N TYR A 380 -16.86 -14.12 23.96
CA TYR A 380 -17.11 -15.00 22.82
C TYR A 380 -16.63 -14.43 21.49
N GLY A 381 -16.44 -13.12 21.40
CA GLY A 381 -16.04 -12.41 20.19
C GLY A 381 -14.55 -12.15 20.04
N GLN A 382 -13.71 -12.64 20.96
CA GLN A 382 -12.27 -12.47 20.89
C GLN A 382 -11.68 -13.05 19.63
N VAL A 383 -10.68 -12.35 19.05
CA VAL A 383 -10.01 -12.84 17.83
C VAL A 383 -9.22 -14.12 18.07
N ALA A 384 -8.83 -14.42 19.31
CA ALA A 384 -8.26 -15.71 19.72
C ALA A 384 -9.22 -16.89 19.48
N ASN A 385 -10.54 -16.64 19.44
CA ASN A 385 -11.57 -17.64 19.13
C ASN A 385 -11.90 -17.73 17.63
N LEU A 386 -11.12 -17.06 16.77
CA LEU A 386 -11.37 -17.01 15.32
C LEU A 386 -10.34 -17.85 14.56
N THR A 387 -10.83 -18.60 13.58
CA THR A 387 -10.02 -19.31 12.58
C THR A 387 -10.72 -19.25 11.21
N TYR A 388 -10.13 -19.87 10.22
CA TYR A 388 -10.73 -20.10 8.90
C TYR A 388 -10.88 -21.59 8.68
N ILE A 389 -12.04 -22.02 8.17
CA ILE A 389 -12.32 -23.43 7.85
C ILE A 389 -12.89 -23.55 6.44
N SER A 390 -12.68 -24.71 5.81
CA SER A 390 -13.25 -25.01 4.50
C SER A 390 -14.79 -25.11 4.58
N LYS A 391 -15.44 -25.02 3.42
CA LYS A 391 -16.91 -25.15 3.33
C LYS A 391 -17.35 -26.55 3.79
N GLU A 392 -16.63 -27.58 3.40
CA GLU A 392 -16.85 -28.98 3.75
C GLU A 392 -16.77 -29.17 5.27
N THR A 393 -15.71 -28.64 5.89
CA THR A 393 -15.58 -28.66 7.37
C THR A 393 -16.74 -27.92 8.03
N LYS A 394 -17.11 -26.72 7.50
CA LYS A 394 -18.22 -25.93 8.04
C LYS A 394 -19.56 -26.70 8.01
N ASP A 395 -19.80 -27.49 6.98
CA ASP A 395 -21.01 -28.32 6.86
C ASP A 395 -21.05 -29.47 7.88
N ILE A 396 -19.89 -29.97 8.33
CA ILE A 396 -19.76 -30.99 9.37
C ILE A 396 -19.94 -30.39 10.76
N VAL A 397 -19.12 -29.37 11.08
CA VAL A 397 -19.06 -28.80 12.44
C VAL A 397 -20.25 -27.88 12.73
N LYS A 398 -20.77 -27.18 11.71
CA LYS A 398 -21.86 -26.20 11.81
C LYS A 398 -21.57 -25.16 12.90
N ARG A 399 -22.48 -25.01 13.88
CA ARG A 399 -22.30 -24.16 15.09
C ARG A 399 -22.37 -24.98 16.35
N LYS A 400 -21.87 -26.23 16.30
CA LYS A 400 -21.83 -27.14 17.43
C LYS A 400 -20.55 -26.93 18.24
N ALA A 401 -20.58 -27.33 19.51
CA ALA A 401 -19.36 -27.37 20.32
C ALA A 401 -18.38 -28.42 19.78
N PRO A 402 -17.07 -28.28 20.00
CA PRO A 402 -16.09 -29.28 19.56
C PRO A 402 -16.40 -30.68 19.99
N ALA A 403 -16.83 -30.90 21.23
CA ALA A 403 -17.24 -32.21 21.73
C ALA A 403 -18.42 -32.84 20.93
N ASP A 404 -19.35 -32.03 20.39
CA ASP A 404 -20.56 -32.51 19.71
C ASP A 404 -20.29 -32.98 18.27
N TYR A 405 -19.16 -32.66 17.66
CA TYR A 405 -18.82 -33.04 16.30
C TYR A 405 -17.57 -33.94 16.20
N ARG A 406 -16.87 -34.13 17.30
CA ARG A 406 -15.59 -34.86 17.35
C ARG A 406 -15.72 -36.29 16.84
N GLU A 407 -16.69 -37.06 17.33
CA GLU A 407 -16.92 -38.45 16.88
C GLU A 407 -17.13 -38.52 15.37
N LYS A 408 -17.94 -37.62 14.83
CA LYS A 408 -18.19 -37.57 13.39
C LYS A 408 -16.94 -37.19 12.57
N LEU A 409 -16.09 -36.32 13.09
CA LEU A 409 -14.82 -35.98 12.44
C LEU A 409 -13.86 -37.18 12.51
N GLU A 410 -13.78 -37.88 13.65
CA GLU A 410 -12.94 -39.06 13.82
C GLU A 410 -13.32 -40.17 12.82
N GLU A 411 -14.60 -40.34 12.53
CA GLU A 411 -15.09 -41.27 11.50
C GLU A 411 -14.67 -40.88 10.08
N ILE A 412 -14.56 -39.57 9.78
CA ILE A 412 -14.30 -39.07 8.43
C ILE A 412 -12.78 -38.98 8.15
N ILE A 413 -11.99 -38.39 9.06
CA ILE A 413 -10.57 -38.08 8.84
C ILE A 413 -9.61 -38.83 9.76
N GLY A 414 -10.13 -39.55 10.77
CA GLY A 414 -9.33 -40.27 11.74
C GLY A 414 -8.79 -39.38 12.89
N ARG A 415 -8.55 -40.03 14.04
CA ARG A 415 -8.11 -39.32 15.26
C ARG A 415 -6.73 -38.68 15.12
N GLU A 416 -5.80 -39.36 14.45
CA GLU A 416 -4.44 -38.83 14.25
C GLU A 416 -4.45 -37.53 13.44
N SER A 417 -5.29 -37.47 12.38
CA SER A 417 -5.46 -36.28 11.55
C SER A 417 -6.07 -35.12 12.33
N ILE A 418 -7.00 -35.38 13.26
CA ILE A 418 -7.56 -34.34 14.14
C ILE A 418 -6.47 -33.78 15.05
N THR A 419 -5.72 -34.65 15.73
CA THR A 419 -4.63 -34.23 16.63
C THR A 419 -3.59 -33.41 15.88
N ALA A 420 -3.16 -33.85 14.70
CA ALA A 420 -2.22 -33.11 13.85
C ALA A 420 -2.76 -31.74 13.45
N SER A 421 -4.04 -31.68 13.03
CA SER A 421 -4.69 -30.42 12.63
C SER A 421 -4.81 -29.43 13.80
N LEU A 422 -5.13 -29.90 15.01
CA LEU A 422 -5.17 -29.06 16.20
C LEU A 422 -3.77 -28.49 16.52
N GLN A 423 -2.75 -29.35 16.54
CA GLN A 423 -1.38 -28.95 16.82
C GLN A 423 -0.85 -27.93 15.79
N GLU A 424 -1.12 -28.14 14.49
CA GLU A 424 -0.73 -27.22 13.40
C GLU A 424 -1.35 -25.83 13.60
N ASN A 425 -2.59 -25.78 14.11
CA ASN A 425 -3.31 -24.53 14.40
C ASN A 425 -3.05 -23.98 15.81
N GLY A 426 -2.12 -24.57 16.58
CA GLY A 426 -1.77 -24.11 17.92
C GLY A 426 -2.84 -24.37 18.98
N LEU A 427 -3.69 -25.39 18.76
CA LEU A 427 -4.76 -25.78 19.67
C LEU A 427 -4.40 -27.09 20.39
N THR A 428 -4.96 -27.26 21.58
CA THR A 428 -4.83 -28.51 22.36
C THR A 428 -6.04 -29.40 22.20
N GLU A 429 -5.92 -30.68 22.56
CA GLU A 429 -7.04 -31.61 22.54
C GLU A 429 -8.10 -31.35 23.64
N GLU A 430 -7.84 -30.45 24.57
CA GLU A 430 -8.75 -30.05 25.64
C GLU A 430 -9.87 -29.08 25.17
N ILE A 431 -9.86 -28.71 23.89
CA ILE A 431 -10.93 -27.94 23.25
C ILE A 431 -12.05 -28.93 22.82
#